data_90fd5384d23b3a930ed4f2ddac58445d
#
_entry.id   90fd5384d23b3a930ed4f2ddac58445d
#
_cell.length_a   1.000
_cell.length_b   1.000
_cell.length_c   1.000
_cell.angle_alpha   90.00
_cell.angle_beta   90.00
_cell.angle_gamma   90.00
#
_symmetry.space_group_name_H-M   'P 1'
#
loop_
_entity.id
_entity.type
_entity.pdbx_description
1 polymer ?
#
loop_
_entity_poly.entity_id
_entity_poly.type
_entity_poly.pdbx_seq_one_letter_code
_entity_poly.pdbx_strand_id
1 'polypeptide(L)' 'MKQRLEEIREEIRSERVSIGELIELRSLVEFIEKDDVELLEWAGVPEH' A
#
# COMPACT_ATOMS: atom_id res chain seq x y z
N MET A 1 -12.49 1.02 3.31
CA MET A 1 -11.14 1.47 2.90
C MET A 1 -10.03 0.69 3.58
N LYS A 2 -10.10 0.57 4.90
CA LYS A 2 -9.13 -0.20 5.67
C LYS A 2 -8.99 -1.63 5.18
N GLN A 3 -10.11 -2.24 4.86
CA GLN A 3 -10.12 -3.63 4.39
C GLN A 3 -9.36 -3.77 3.07
N ARG A 4 -9.51 -2.81 2.17
CA ARG A 4 -8.80 -2.85 0.89
C ARG A 4 -7.30 -2.71 1.09
N LEU A 5 -6.88 -1.84 2.01
CA LEU A 5 -5.47 -1.67 2.31
C LEU A 5 -4.87 -2.96 2.87
N GLU A 6 -5.62 -3.67 3.70
CA GLU A 6 -5.14 -4.94 4.24
C GLU A 6 -5.04 -6.01 3.18
N GLU A 7 -5.97 -6.04 2.23
CA GLU A 7 -5.90 -6.95 1.11
C GLU A 7 -4.64 -6.71 0.30
N ILE A 8 -4.34 -5.44 0.02
CA ILE A 8 -3.13 -5.10 -0.73
C ILE A 8 -1.88 -5.48 0.07
N ARG A 9 -1.90 -5.27 1.38
CA ARG A 9 -0.78 -5.67 2.23
C ARG A 9 -0.51 -7.18 2.13
N GLU A 10 -1.56 -7.98 2.14
CA GLU A 10 -1.40 -9.42 2.03
C GLU A 10 -0.86 -9.82 0.66
N GLU A 11 -1.31 -9.14 -0.39
CA GLU A 11 -0.78 -9.40 -1.72
C GLU A 11 0.71 -9.09 -1.79
N ILE A 12 1.12 -7.98 -1.16
CA ILE A 12 2.53 -7.61 -1.09
C ILE A 12 3.35 -8.67 -0.36
N ARG A 13 2.85 -9.13 0.77
CA ARG A 13 3.56 -10.12 1.58
C ARG A 13 3.64 -11.47 0.89
N SER A 14 2.67 -11.77 0.05
CA SER A 14 2.64 -13.02 -0.71
C SER A 14 3.37 -12.89 -2.04
N GLU A 15 3.91 -11.72 -2.34
CA GLU A 15 4.58 -11.42 -3.59
C GLU A 15 3.65 -11.63 -4.80
N ARG A 16 2.37 -11.34 -4.60
CA ARG A 16 1.36 -11.45 -5.65
C ARG A 16 0.83 -10.11 -6.11
N VAL A 17 1.38 -9.04 -5.57
CA VAL A 17 0.91 -7.71 -5.91
C VAL A 17 1.19 -7.41 -7.38
N SER A 18 0.18 -6.86 -8.05
CA SER A 18 0.31 -6.50 -9.46
C SER A 18 0.54 -4.99 -9.59
N ILE A 19 0.95 -4.57 -10.79
CA ILE A 19 1.14 -3.16 -11.06
C ILE A 19 -0.17 -2.40 -10.84
N GLY A 20 -1.30 -2.98 -11.25
CA GLY A 20 -2.60 -2.36 -11.03
C GLY A 20 -2.89 -2.13 -9.56
N GLU A 21 -2.51 -3.09 -8.71
CA GLU A 21 -2.71 -2.94 -7.28
C GLU A 21 -1.79 -1.89 -6.67
N LEU A 22 -0.59 -1.77 -7.19
CA LEU A 22 0.33 -0.73 -6.75
C LEU A 22 -0.19 0.66 -7.13
N ILE A 23 -0.75 0.79 -8.32
CA ILE A 23 -1.36 2.05 -8.75
C ILE A 23 -2.54 2.39 -7.84
N GLU A 24 -3.35 1.40 -7.51
CA GLU A 24 -4.46 1.61 -6.60
C GLU A 24 -3.95 2.04 -5.23
N LEU A 25 -2.91 1.40 -4.73
CA LEU A 25 -2.33 1.75 -3.45
C LEU A 25 -1.86 3.21 -3.44
N ARG A 26 -1.24 3.66 -4.52
CA ARG A 26 -0.79 5.04 -4.61
C ARG A 26 -1.96 6.02 -4.57
N SER A 27 -3.08 5.65 -5.15
CA SER A 27 -4.27 6.53 -5.10
C SER A 27 -4.91 6.53 -3.71
N LEU A 28 -4.58 5.55 -2.88
CA LEU A 28 -5.12 5.43 -1.53
C LEU A 28 -4.13 5.92 -0.46
N VAL A 29 -3.04 6.54 -0.89
CA VAL A 29 -1.96 6.92 0.02
C VAL A 29 -2.44 7.79 1.18
N GLU A 30 -3.41 8.66 0.96
CA GLU A 30 -3.91 9.54 2.01
C GLU A 30 -4.68 8.80 3.09
N PHE A 31 -5.07 7.56 2.82
CA PHE A 31 -5.76 6.71 3.78
C PHE A 31 -4.80 5.81 4.55
N ILE A 32 -3.53 5.78 4.16
CA ILE A 32 -2.51 4.98 4.83
C ILE A 32 -2.04 5.74 6.07
N GLU A 33 -1.94 5.03 7.18
CA GLU A 33 -1.50 5.65 8.42
C GLU A 33 -0.02 6.02 8.34
N LYS A 34 0.34 7.09 9.03
CA LYS A 34 1.71 7.62 8.95
C LYS A 34 2.76 6.65 9.47
N ASP A 35 2.38 5.77 10.37
CA ASP A 35 3.29 4.79 10.92
C ASP A 35 3.27 3.47 10.16
N ASP A 36 2.47 3.38 9.11
CA ASP A 36 2.39 2.18 8.30
C ASP A 36 3.46 2.24 7.20
N VAL A 37 4.70 2.06 7.62
CA VAL A 37 5.85 2.21 6.74
C VAL A 37 5.80 1.24 5.57
N GLU A 38 5.34 0.03 5.83
CA GLU A 38 5.27 -0.99 4.78
C GLU A 38 4.45 -0.53 3.57
N LEU A 39 3.23 -0.06 3.81
CA LEU A 39 2.38 0.39 2.72
C LEU A 39 2.89 1.70 2.11
N LEU A 40 3.43 2.59 2.93
CA LEU A 40 3.93 3.85 2.41
C LEU A 40 5.10 3.64 1.46
N GLU A 41 5.99 2.72 1.78
CA GLU A 41 7.12 2.42 0.92
C GLU A 41 6.65 1.87 -0.43
N TRP A 42 5.69 0.95 -0.39
CA TRP A 42 5.15 0.37 -1.62
C TRP A 42 4.35 1.39 -2.43
N ALA A 43 3.77 2.38 -1.76
CA ALA A 43 3.06 3.45 -2.45
C ALA A 43 4.02 4.47 -3.08
N GLY A 44 5.30 4.37 -2.77
CA GLY A 44 6.29 5.27 -3.33
C GLY A 44 6.40 6.60 -2.60
N VAL A 45 5.92 6.66 -1.36
CA VAL A 45 6.01 7.88 -0.56
C VAL A 45 7.38 7.93 0.11
N PRO A 46 8.16 8.99 -0.10
CA PRO A 46 9.46 9.08 0.53
C PRO A 46 9.32 9.26 2.04
N GLU A 47 10.25 8.67 2.77
CA GLU A 47 10.31 8.80 4.20
C GLU A 47 11.18 9.98 4.57
N HIS A 48 10.72 10.74 5.51
CA HIS A 48 11.51 11.85 6.06
C HIS A 48 11.25 12.01 7.52
#